data_7ce5f852e5ab5b160aa2b03210dbda33
#
_entry.id   7ce5f852e5ab5b160aa2b03210dbda33
#
_cell.length_a   1.000
_cell.length_b   1.000
_cell.length_c   1.000
_cell.angle_alpha   90.00
_cell.angle_beta   90.00
_cell.angle_gamma   90.00
#
_symmetry.space_group_name_H-M   'P 1'
#
loop_
_entity.id
_entity.type
_entity.pdbx_description
1 polymer ?
#
loop_
_entity_poly.entity_id
_entity_poly.type
_entity_poly.pdbx_seq_one_letter_code
_entity_poly.pdbx_strand_id
1 'polypeptide(L)'
;KRMLWCNDPNNKKYNKEVLLNKYIKGEKLYRKSSSYDILIVIEYNTKKTRPFKGSAIFIHITKNYKPTLGCIALKKNDLLVLLKIIKPGAKIII
;
A
#
# COMPACT_ATOMS: atom_id res chain seq x y z
N LYS A 1 4.07 -13.78 2.39
CA LYS A 1 4.97 -13.46 3.52
C LYS A 1 6.33 -12.90 3.08
N ARG A 2 6.73 -13.20 1.86
CA ARG A 2 8.04 -12.79 1.35
C ARG A 2 7.93 -11.66 0.32
N MET A 3 6.88 -10.86 0.42
CA MET A 3 6.64 -9.78 -0.51
C MET A 3 7.12 -8.46 0.05
N LEU A 4 7.59 -7.62 -0.85
CA LEU A 4 8.11 -6.30 -0.58
C LEU A 4 7.47 -5.34 -1.58
N TRP A 5 7.15 -4.14 -1.14
CA TRP A 5 6.75 -3.07 -2.06
C TRP A 5 7.95 -2.17 -2.32
N CYS A 6 8.45 -2.20 -3.54
CA CYS A 6 9.65 -1.45 -3.89
C CYS A 6 9.38 0.06 -3.86
N ASN A 7 10.14 0.80 -3.05
CA ASN A 7 10.06 2.25 -2.95
C ASN A 7 11.36 2.95 -3.37
N ASP A 8 12.25 2.24 -4.06
CA ASP A 8 13.48 2.81 -4.60
C ASP A 8 13.21 3.44 -5.97
N PRO A 9 13.25 4.79 -6.07
CA PRO A 9 12.92 5.45 -7.33
C PRO A 9 13.94 5.19 -8.45
N ASN A 10 15.10 4.62 -8.14
CA ASN A 10 16.11 4.26 -9.13
C ASN A 10 15.95 2.80 -9.62
N ASN A 11 15.00 2.07 -9.10
CA ASN A 11 14.75 0.68 -9.47
C ASN A 11 13.60 0.60 -10.49
N LYS A 12 13.74 -0.28 -11.51
CA LYS A 12 12.69 -0.51 -12.52
C LYS A 12 11.37 -0.99 -11.90
N LYS A 13 11.42 -1.59 -10.72
CA LYS A 13 10.26 -2.09 -9.99
C LYS A 13 9.67 -1.07 -9.02
N TYR A 14 10.10 0.20 -9.10
CA TYR A 14 9.58 1.26 -8.25
C TYR A 14 8.04 1.26 -8.23
N ASN A 15 7.47 1.35 -7.03
CA ASN A 15 6.04 1.34 -6.77
C ASN A 15 5.33 0.06 -7.27
N LYS A 16 6.00 -1.08 -7.12
CA LYS A 16 5.45 -2.40 -7.47
C LYS A 16 5.76 -3.42 -6.38
N GLU A 17 4.92 -4.45 -6.31
CA GLU A 17 5.13 -5.59 -5.44
C GLU A 17 6.23 -6.50 -6.02
N VAL A 18 7.19 -6.89 -5.20
CA VAL A 18 8.29 -7.76 -5.59
C VAL A 18 8.57 -8.77 -4.48
N LEU A 19 9.29 -9.83 -4.82
CA LEU A 19 9.78 -10.77 -3.81
C LEU A 19 10.83 -10.10 -2.93
N LEU A 20 10.81 -10.43 -1.64
CA LEU A 20 11.76 -9.89 -0.68
C LEU A 20 13.19 -10.19 -1.14
N ASN A 21 14.00 -9.14 -1.23
CA ASN A 21 15.37 -9.21 -1.71
C ASN A 21 16.21 -8.16 -0.98
N LYS A 22 17.36 -8.57 -0.46
CA LYS A 22 18.25 -7.67 0.28
C LYS A 22 18.82 -6.52 -0.56
N TYR A 23 18.76 -6.63 -1.88
CA TYR A 23 19.26 -5.60 -2.81
C TYR A 23 18.20 -4.58 -3.21
N ILE A 24 16.95 -4.78 -2.84
CA ILE A 24 15.85 -3.89 -3.21
C ILE A 24 15.35 -3.18 -1.95
N LYS A 25 15.29 -1.86 -2.00
CA LYS A 25 14.69 -1.06 -0.93
C LYS A 25 13.18 -1.06 -1.06
N GLY A 26 12.49 -1.23 0.06
CA GLY A 26 11.04 -1.22 0.04
C GLY A 26 10.42 -1.52 1.39
N GLU A 27 9.10 -1.53 1.40
CA GLU A 27 8.31 -1.86 2.59
C GLU A 27 7.98 -3.35 2.60
N LYS A 28 8.28 -3.99 3.72
CA LYS A 28 7.84 -5.38 3.93
C LYS A 28 6.33 -5.41 4.06
N LEU A 29 5.67 -6.25 3.28
CA LEU A 29 4.21 -6.38 3.31
C LEU A 29 3.72 -7.32 4.41
N TYR A 30 4.57 -8.23 4.87
CA TYR A 30 4.28 -9.05 6.05
C TYR A 30 4.95 -8.43 7.28
N ARG A 31 4.16 -8.11 8.29
CA ARG A 31 4.63 -7.43 9.51
C ARG A 31 4.05 -8.08 10.76
N LYS A 32 4.75 -7.94 11.89
CA LYS A 32 4.24 -8.35 13.20
C LYS A 32 3.03 -7.51 13.63
N SER A 33 3.01 -6.24 13.26
CA SER A 33 1.88 -5.35 13.49
C SER A 33 0.71 -5.76 12.59
N SER A 34 -0.53 -5.53 13.06
CA SER A 34 -1.74 -5.84 12.29
C SER A 34 -2.03 -4.85 11.16
N SER A 35 -1.25 -3.79 11.01
CA SER A 35 -1.53 -2.71 10.06
C SER A 35 -1.69 -3.18 8.63
N TYR A 36 -0.94 -4.18 8.21
CA TYR A 36 -0.97 -4.72 6.85
C TYR A 36 -1.61 -6.12 6.76
N ASP A 37 -2.38 -6.53 7.77
CA ASP A 37 -3.16 -7.78 7.70
C ASP A 37 -4.16 -7.74 6.55
N ILE A 38 -4.74 -6.57 6.31
CA ILE A 38 -5.58 -6.29 5.15
C ILE A 38 -5.01 -5.06 4.48
N LEU A 39 -4.74 -5.16 3.19
CA LEU A 39 -4.11 -4.11 2.42
C LEU A 39 -4.81 -3.96 1.08
N ILE A 40 -5.24 -2.75 0.76
CA ILE A 40 -5.80 -2.42 -0.55
C ILE A 40 -4.84 -1.47 -1.23
N VAL A 41 -4.33 -1.86 -2.39
CA VAL A 41 -3.45 -1.01 -3.19
C VAL A 41 -4.30 0.03 -3.92
N ILE A 42 -3.97 1.30 -3.71
CA ILE A 42 -4.54 2.39 -4.50
C ILE A 42 -3.68 2.53 -5.76
N GLU A 43 -4.31 2.50 -6.92
CA GLU A 43 -3.58 2.63 -8.18
C GLU A 43 -3.16 4.09 -8.42
N TYR A 44 -2.21 4.51 -7.61
CA TYR A 44 -1.54 5.79 -7.75
C TYR A 44 -0.09 5.54 -8.17
N ASN A 45 0.31 6.10 -9.30
CA ASN A 45 1.68 5.95 -9.84
C ASN A 45 2.09 4.49 -10.05
N THR A 46 1.13 3.59 -10.39
CA THR A 46 1.40 2.16 -10.56
C THR A 46 1.45 1.72 -12.03
N LYS A 47 0.65 2.31 -12.91
CA LYS A 47 0.58 1.90 -14.32
C LYS A 47 1.65 2.56 -15.19
N LYS A 48 1.72 3.89 -15.17
CA LYS A 48 2.79 4.66 -15.80
C LYS A 48 3.67 5.24 -14.71
N THR A 49 4.40 4.37 -14.04
CA THR A 49 5.17 4.70 -12.85
C THR A 49 6.27 5.71 -13.16
N ARG A 50 6.31 6.80 -12.39
CA ARG A 50 7.35 7.82 -12.49
C ARG A 50 8.14 7.87 -11.19
N PRO A 51 9.49 7.84 -11.24
CA PRO A 51 10.30 7.96 -10.05
C PRO A 51 10.01 9.25 -9.27
N PHE A 52 10.10 9.17 -7.95
CA PHE A 52 9.90 10.30 -7.02
C PHE A 52 8.49 10.91 -7.00
N LYS A 53 7.50 10.30 -7.67
CA LYS A 53 6.12 10.80 -7.66
C LYS A 53 5.23 10.12 -6.61
N GLY A 54 5.81 9.24 -5.83
CA GLY A 54 5.13 8.56 -4.72
C GLY A 54 4.97 7.07 -4.94
N SER A 55 5.01 6.31 -3.86
CA SER A 55 4.89 4.86 -3.87
C SER A 55 4.20 4.36 -2.61
N ALA A 56 3.79 3.09 -2.63
CA ALA A 56 3.20 2.41 -1.48
C ALA A 56 1.98 3.14 -0.93
N ILE A 57 1.09 3.60 -1.82
CA ILE A 57 -0.14 4.27 -1.41
C ILE A 57 -1.22 3.21 -1.25
N PHE A 58 -1.56 2.91 -0.01
CA PHE A 58 -2.45 1.82 0.36
C PHE A 58 -3.60 2.30 1.23
N ILE A 59 -4.68 1.50 1.30
CA ILE A 59 -5.63 1.53 2.40
C ILE A 59 -5.22 0.41 3.34
N HIS A 60 -4.96 0.72 4.59
CA HIS A 60 -4.53 -0.25 5.59
C HIS A 60 -5.24 -0.05 6.93
N ILE A 61 -5.01 -0.99 7.86
CA ILE A 61 -5.63 -0.95 9.18
C ILE A 61 -4.90 0.05 10.09
N THR A 62 -5.66 0.78 10.89
CA THR A 62 -5.12 1.57 11.99
C THR A 62 -5.90 1.29 13.28
N LYS A 63 -5.25 1.47 14.41
CA LYS A 63 -5.90 1.38 15.72
C LYS A 63 -6.26 2.76 16.28
N ASN A 64 -5.57 3.81 15.88
CA ASN A 64 -5.66 5.11 16.52
C ASN A 64 -5.61 6.31 15.58
N TYR A 65 -5.80 6.11 14.28
CA TYR A 65 -5.87 7.17 13.29
C TYR A 65 -4.74 8.21 13.33
N LYS A 66 -3.51 7.76 13.58
CA LYS A 66 -2.36 8.63 13.46
C LYS A 66 -2.13 9.06 12.00
N PRO A 67 -1.59 10.26 11.76
CA PRO A 67 -1.27 10.70 10.40
C PRO A 67 -0.36 9.72 9.67
N THR A 68 -0.52 9.63 8.35
CA THR A 68 0.30 8.81 7.46
C THR A 68 1.00 9.70 6.44
N LEU A 69 1.95 9.11 5.69
CA LEU A 69 2.67 9.80 4.61
C LEU A 69 1.96 9.67 3.26
N GLY A 70 0.63 9.60 3.25
CA GLY A 70 -0.17 9.53 2.05
C GLY A 70 -1.14 8.36 1.99
N CYS A 71 -0.90 7.30 2.76
CA CYS A 71 -1.82 6.16 2.85
C CYS A 71 -3.12 6.54 3.55
N ILE A 72 -4.19 5.82 3.23
CA ILE A 72 -5.47 5.92 3.93
C ILE A 72 -5.52 4.81 4.98
N ALA A 73 -5.77 5.19 6.22
CA ALA A 73 -5.83 4.25 7.33
C ALA A 73 -7.26 4.19 7.88
N LEU A 74 -7.79 2.99 8.02
CA LEU A 74 -9.13 2.75 8.55
C LEU A 74 -9.07 1.75 9.70
N LYS A 75 -10.00 1.84 10.64
CA LYS A 75 -10.17 0.78 11.63
C LYS A 75 -10.59 -0.51 10.93
N LYS A 76 -10.20 -1.65 11.50
CA LYS A 76 -10.44 -2.97 10.88
C LYS A 76 -11.89 -3.18 10.49
N ASN A 77 -12.83 -2.83 11.38
CA ASN A 77 -14.26 -3.04 11.10
C ASN A 77 -14.74 -2.19 9.92
N ASP A 78 -14.27 -0.94 9.83
CA ASP A 78 -14.61 -0.04 8.73
C ASP A 78 -14.03 -0.55 7.41
N LEU A 79 -12.80 -1.05 7.43
CA LEU A 79 -12.16 -1.63 6.25
C LEU A 79 -12.90 -2.87 5.76
N LEU A 80 -13.35 -3.73 6.68
CA LEU A 80 -14.14 -4.93 6.34
C LEU A 80 -15.48 -4.55 5.70
N VAL A 81 -16.15 -3.48 6.17
CA VAL A 81 -17.37 -2.98 5.54
C VAL A 81 -17.06 -2.47 4.13
N LEU A 82 -15.99 -1.70 3.97
CA LEU A 82 -15.57 -1.18 2.67
C LEU A 82 -15.34 -2.31 1.67
N LEU A 83 -14.66 -3.39 2.08
CA LEU A 83 -14.38 -4.54 1.22
C LEU A 83 -15.65 -5.23 0.70
N LYS A 84 -16.76 -5.14 1.43
CA LYS A 84 -18.03 -5.72 1.00
C LYS A 84 -18.73 -4.91 -0.08
N ILE A 85 -18.47 -3.62 -0.18
CA ILE A 85 -19.20 -2.71 -1.06
C ILE A 85 -18.39 -2.18 -2.23
N ILE A 86 -17.06 -2.19 -2.19
CA ILE A 86 -16.25 -1.72 -3.32
C ILE A 86 -16.27 -2.71 -4.47
N LYS A 87 -16.18 -2.18 -5.67
CA LYS A 87 -16.11 -2.94 -6.91
C LYS A 87 -14.88 -2.55 -7.71
N PRO A 88 -14.37 -3.41 -8.61
CA PRO A 88 -13.31 -3.02 -9.53
C PRO A 88 -13.65 -1.70 -10.24
N GLY A 89 -12.69 -0.83 -10.36
CA GLY A 89 -12.88 0.49 -10.97
C GLY A 89 -13.40 1.57 -10.03
N ALA A 90 -13.65 1.25 -8.75
CA ALA A 90 -14.02 2.25 -7.77
C ALA A 90 -12.93 3.33 -7.64
N LYS A 91 -13.35 4.58 -7.43
CA LYS A 91 -12.43 5.72 -7.32
C LYS A 91 -12.47 6.29 -5.91
N ILE A 92 -11.33 6.81 -5.47
CA ILE A 92 -11.21 7.55 -4.22
C ILE A 92 -11.12 9.03 -4.57
N ILE A 93 -12.01 9.81 -3.99
CA ILE A 93 -12.04 11.25 -4.15
C ILE A 93 -11.69 11.88 -2.80
N ILE A 94 -10.68 12.69 -2.80
CA ILE A 94 -10.21 13.37 -1.58
C ILE A 94 -10.49 14.87 -1.68
#